data_03b7468e1e45dac004ff73b419dc63d2
#
_entry.id   03b7468e1e45dac004ff73b419dc63d2
#
_cell.length_a   1.000
_cell.length_b   1.000
_cell.length_c   1.000
_cell.angle_alpha   90.00
_cell.angle_beta   90.00
_cell.angle_gamma   90.00
#
_symmetry.space_group_name_H-M   'P 1'
#
loop_
_entity.id
_entity.type
_entity.pdbx_description
1 polymer ?
#
loop_
_entity_poly.entity_id
_entity_poly.type
_entity_poly.pdbx_seq_one_letter_code
_entity_poly.pdbx_strand_id
1 'polypeptide(L)'
;MMENKKVSEKKDSWLKVLLSYTEGSGQRLGISVILSVISIISGLMPYYCIYRGIDLYIRNLNQAPMQEILRWCLYALLFYIIKIVSFSASTWISHIAAYHILEGLRLRLTDRFLKAPLGDVEGHSIGEIKSIMVEKIENMEPP
;
A
#
# COMPACT_ATOMS: atom_id res chain seq x y z
N MET A 1 6.46 20.45 28.71
CA MET A 1 5.77 20.98 27.52
C MET A 1 6.69 21.24 26.33
N MET A 2 8.01 21.42 26.54
CA MET A 2 9.01 21.63 25.44
C MET A 2 9.51 20.33 24.78
N GLU A 3 9.44 19.20 25.45
CA GLU A 3 9.94 17.92 24.96
C GLU A 3 9.04 17.29 23.87
N ASN A 4 7.72 17.46 24.01
CA ASN A 4 6.74 17.00 22.99
C ASN A 4 6.83 17.75 21.66
N LYS A 5 7.32 19.00 21.66
CA LYS A 5 7.45 19.81 20.44
C LYS A 5 8.69 19.37 19.62
N LYS A 6 9.80 19.01 20.30
CA LYS A 6 11.01 18.49 19.65
C LYS A 6 10.80 17.09 19.03
N VAL A 7 9.97 16.25 19.63
CA VAL A 7 9.62 14.93 19.11
C VAL A 7 8.73 15.06 17.87
N SER A 8 7.79 16.02 17.86
CA SER A 8 6.94 16.30 16.69
C SER A 8 7.74 16.86 15.51
N GLU A 9 8.63 17.84 15.72
CA GLU A 9 9.48 18.39 14.65
C GLU A 9 10.45 17.36 14.06
N LYS A 10 10.97 16.45 14.91
CA LYS A 10 11.85 15.37 14.45
C LYS A 10 11.08 14.32 13.64
N LYS A 11 9.79 14.11 13.95
CA LYS A 11 8.91 13.20 13.24
C LYS A 11 8.52 13.74 11.85
N ASP A 12 8.26 15.03 11.75
CA ASP A 12 7.94 15.69 10.47
C ASP A 12 9.16 15.77 9.53
N SER A 13 10.38 15.84 10.11
CA SER A 13 11.61 15.88 9.33
C SER A 13 11.92 14.54 8.65
N TRP A 14 11.76 13.41 9.34
CA TRP A 14 12.03 12.10 8.73
C TRP A 14 10.96 11.69 7.71
N LEU A 15 9.70 12.07 7.93
CA LEU A 15 8.63 11.90 6.94
C LEU A 15 8.89 12.69 5.66
N LYS A 16 9.35 13.94 5.78
CA LYS A 16 9.76 14.76 4.63
C LYS A 16 10.94 14.15 3.88
N VAL A 17 11.90 13.59 4.62
CA VAL A 17 13.04 12.88 4.03
C VAL A 17 12.55 11.63 3.30
N LEU A 18 11.69 10.82 3.90
CA LEU A 18 11.09 9.64 3.22
C LEU A 18 10.26 10.05 2.00
N LEU A 19 9.44 11.09 2.10
CA LEU A 19 8.66 11.61 0.98
C LEU A 19 9.55 12.17 -0.15
N SER A 20 10.70 12.75 0.16
CA SER A 20 11.68 13.19 -0.83
C SER A 20 12.32 12.00 -1.58
N TYR A 21 12.38 10.82 -0.97
CA TYR A 21 12.82 9.59 -1.64
C TYR A 21 11.76 9.00 -2.58
N THR A 22 10.50 9.45 -2.45
CA THR A 22 9.40 9.03 -3.34
C THR A 22 9.24 9.95 -4.57
N GLU A 23 10.18 10.89 -4.83
CA GLU A 23 10.15 11.73 -6.04
C GLU A 23 10.13 10.83 -7.29
N GLY A 24 8.98 10.80 -7.98
CA GLY A 24 8.67 9.92 -9.10
C GLY A 24 7.75 8.72 -8.77
N SER A 25 7.71 8.24 -7.52
CA SER A 25 6.81 7.15 -7.10
C SER A 25 5.57 7.64 -6.33
N GLY A 26 5.53 8.92 -5.92
CA GLY A 26 4.43 9.50 -5.14
C GLY A 26 3.08 9.43 -5.84
N GLN A 27 3.04 9.62 -7.16
CA GLN A 27 1.82 9.47 -7.95
C GLN A 27 1.31 8.02 -7.94
N ARG A 28 2.20 7.04 -8.04
CA ARG A 28 1.85 5.61 -8.00
C ARG A 28 1.29 5.21 -6.64
N LEU A 29 1.91 5.70 -5.56
CA LEU A 29 1.40 5.51 -4.20
C LEU A 29 0.03 6.17 -4.02
N GLY A 30 -0.18 7.39 -4.52
CA GLY A 30 -1.48 8.07 -4.50
C GLY A 30 -2.57 7.28 -5.22
N ILE A 31 -2.28 6.76 -6.41
CA ILE A 31 -3.21 5.90 -7.18
C ILE A 31 -3.52 4.62 -6.40
N SER A 32 -2.52 3.96 -5.81
CA SER A 32 -2.72 2.77 -4.99
C SER A 32 -3.67 3.03 -3.81
N VAL A 33 -3.51 4.17 -3.10
CA VAL A 33 -4.40 4.55 -2.00
C VAL A 33 -5.83 4.78 -2.49
N ILE A 34 -6.02 5.47 -3.62
CA ILE A 34 -7.36 5.70 -4.20
C ILE A 34 -8.02 4.36 -4.57
N LEU A 35 -7.29 3.45 -5.22
CA LEU A 35 -7.81 2.12 -5.57
C LEU A 35 -8.17 1.31 -4.31
N SER A 36 -7.37 1.43 -3.24
CA SER A 36 -7.66 0.79 -1.96
C SER A 36 -8.96 1.29 -1.34
N VAL A 37 -9.19 2.62 -1.36
CA VAL A 37 -10.44 3.22 -0.88
C VAL A 37 -11.64 2.75 -1.70
N ILE A 38 -11.52 2.71 -3.03
CA ILE A 38 -12.56 2.18 -3.93
C ILE A 38 -12.86 0.72 -3.59
N SER A 39 -11.84 -0.10 -3.35
CA SER A 39 -11.98 -1.50 -2.96
C SER A 39 -12.76 -1.66 -1.65
N ILE A 40 -12.46 -0.83 -0.64
CA ILE A 40 -13.16 -0.87 0.66
C ILE A 40 -14.64 -0.51 0.48
N ILE A 41 -14.96 0.57 -0.24
CA ILE A 41 -16.33 1.01 -0.49
C ILE A 41 -17.09 -0.08 -1.27
N SER A 42 -16.49 -0.62 -2.34
CA SER A 42 -17.07 -1.71 -3.13
C SER A 42 -17.27 -2.98 -2.30
N GLY A 43 -16.45 -3.20 -1.28
CA GLY A 43 -16.56 -4.33 -0.36
C GLY A 43 -17.76 -4.25 0.58
N LEU A 44 -18.28 -3.06 0.86
CA LEU A 44 -19.48 -2.87 1.68
C LEU A 44 -20.79 -3.02 0.88
N MET A 45 -20.75 -2.75 -0.43
CA MET A 45 -21.95 -2.81 -1.29
C MET A 45 -22.65 -4.17 -1.37
N PRO A 46 -21.95 -5.33 -1.42
CA PRO A 46 -22.59 -6.63 -1.41
C PRO A 46 -23.47 -6.86 -0.17
N TYR A 47 -23.05 -6.38 1.00
CA TYR A 47 -23.86 -6.50 2.23
C TYR A 47 -25.17 -5.72 2.13
N TYR A 48 -25.12 -4.51 1.56
CA TYR A 48 -26.31 -3.72 1.29
C TYR A 48 -27.23 -4.42 0.27
N CYS A 49 -26.69 -5.01 -0.80
CA CYS A 49 -27.45 -5.74 -1.78
C CYS A 49 -28.16 -6.97 -1.17
N ILE A 50 -27.46 -7.71 -0.32
CA ILE A 50 -28.02 -8.85 0.42
C ILE A 50 -29.16 -8.41 1.33
N TYR A 51 -28.94 -7.33 2.11
CA TYR A 51 -29.96 -6.74 2.97
C TYR A 51 -31.24 -6.40 2.17
N ARG A 52 -31.09 -5.74 1.02
CA ARG A 52 -32.23 -5.38 0.14
C ARG A 52 -32.93 -6.61 -0.43
N GLY A 53 -32.18 -7.64 -0.80
CA GLY A 53 -32.75 -8.91 -1.26
C GLY A 53 -33.59 -9.60 -0.19
N ILE A 54 -33.10 -9.61 1.06
CA ILE A 54 -33.84 -10.18 2.20
C ILE A 54 -35.09 -9.35 2.53
N ASP A 55 -35.00 -8.03 2.54
CA ASP A 55 -36.13 -7.13 2.81
C ASP A 55 -37.24 -7.32 1.77
N LEU A 56 -36.88 -7.44 0.49
CA LEU A 56 -37.84 -7.74 -0.58
C LEU A 56 -38.51 -9.10 -0.39
N TYR A 57 -37.75 -10.11 0.01
CA TYR A 57 -38.29 -11.45 0.27
C TYR A 57 -39.30 -11.46 1.42
N ILE A 58 -38.97 -10.78 2.53
CA ILE A 58 -39.84 -10.71 3.72
C ILE A 58 -41.12 -9.94 3.44
N ARG A 59 -41.03 -8.84 2.70
CA ARG A 59 -42.21 -8.01 2.38
C ARG A 59 -43.20 -8.69 1.40
N ASN A 60 -42.70 -9.57 0.55
CA ASN A 60 -43.46 -10.22 -0.50
C ASN A 60 -43.53 -11.75 -0.34
N LEU A 61 -43.74 -12.23 0.89
CA LEU A 61 -43.77 -13.66 1.23
C LEU A 61 -44.69 -14.51 0.36
N ASN A 62 -45.77 -13.95 -0.19
CA ASN A 62 -46.75 -14.66 -1.05
C ASN A 62 -46.45 -14.59 -2.55
N GLN A 63 -45.61 -13.63 -3.01
CA GLN A 63 -45.22 -13.45 -4.40
C GLN A 63 -43.82 -12.88 -4.48
N ALA A 64 -42.84 -13.65 -4.00
CA ALA A 64 -41.44 -13.20 -4.04
C ALA A 64 -41.03 -12.84 -5.48
N PRO A 65 -40.66 -11.59 -5.79
CA PRO A 65 -40.25 -11.18 -7.12
C PRO A 65 -38.84 -11.73 -7.41
N MET A 66 -38.80 -12.98 -7.85
CA MET A 66 -37.56 -13.73 -8.10
C MET A 66 -36.60 -12.95 -9.02
N GLN A 67 -37.15 -12.23 -10.01
CA GLN A 67 -36.33 -11.41 -10.91
C GLN A 67 -35.61 -10.23 -10.20
N GLU A 68 -36.28 -9.61 -9.23
CA GLU A 68 -35.67 -8.50 -8.48
C GLU A 68 -34.61 -9.01 -7.52
N ILE A 69 -34.85 -10.12 -6.85
CA ILE A 69 -33.86 -10.78 -5.99
C ILE A 69 -32.64 -11.17 -6.81
N LEU A 70 -32.84 -11.75 -8.01
CA LEU A 70 -31.76 -12.12 -8.91
C LEU A 70 -30.92 -10.89 -9.34
N ARG A 71 -31.56 -9.75 -9.62
CA ARG A 71 -30.85 -8.49 -9.94
C ARG A 71 -29.95 -8.03 -8.77
N TRP A 72 -30.46 -8.07 -7.54
CA TRP A 72 -29.67 -7.71 -6.36
C TRP A 72 -28.49 -8.67 -6.14
N CYS A 73 -28.67 -9.95 -6.38
CA CYS A 73 -27.57 -10.92 -6.34
C CYS A 73 -26.52 -10.64 -7.44
N LEU A 74 -26.96 -10.25 -8.64
CA LEU A 74 -26.05 -9.90 -9.72
C LEU A 74 -25.24 -8.62 -9.40
N TYR A 75 -25.89 -7.60 -8.81
CA TYR A 75 -25.19 -6.40 -8.34
C TYR A 75 -24.19 -6.71 -7.22
N ALA A 76 -24.54 -7.58 -6.28
CA ALA A 76 -23.61 -8.02 -5.24
C ALA A 76 -22.36 -8.69 -5.84
N LEU A 77 -22.55 -9.56 -6.84
CA LEU A 77 -21.46 -10.22 -7.55
C LEU A 77 -20.58 -9.20 -8.30
N LEU A 78 -21.21 -8.24 -8.99
CA LEU A 78 -20.50 -7.20 -9.73
C LEU A 78 -19.60 -6.37 -8.79
N PHE A 79 -20.15 -5.89 -7.68
CA PHE A 79 -19.39 -5.12 -6.70
C PHE A 79 -18.26 -5.95 -6.05
N TYR A 80 -18.48 -7.25 -5.86
CA TYR A 80 -17.45 -8.14 -5.36
C TYR A 80 -16.28 -8.29 -6.35
N ILE A 81 -16.57 -8.42 -7.64
CA ILE A 81 -15.54 -8.43 -8.69
C ILE A 81 -14.76 -7.12 -8.72
N ILE A 82 -15.45 -5.97 -8.67
CA ILE A 82 -14.82 -4.65 -8.63
C ILE A 82 -13.89 -4.54 -7.42
N LYS A 83 -14.32 -5.02 -6.24
CA LYS A 83 -13.49 -5.06 -5.04
C LYS A 83 -12.20 -5.83 -5.27
N ILE A 84 -12.28 -7.06 -5.80
CA ILE A 84 -11.10 -7.91 -6.01
C ILE A 84 -10.13 -7.25 -6.99
N VAL A 85 -10.63 -6.78 -8.14
CA VAL A 85 -9.80 -6.14 -9.16
C VAL A 85 -9.12 -4.89 -8.61
N SER A 86 -9.86 -4.01 -7.92
CA SER A 86 -9.31 -2.78 -7.34
C SER A 86 -8.28 -3.08 -6.26
N PHE A 87 -8.52 -4.08 -5.41
CA PHE A 87 -7.58 -4.48 -4.37
C PHE A 87 -6.29 -5.05 -4.97
N SER A 88 -6.41 -5.97 -5.93
CA SER A 88 -5.25 -6.57 -6.60
C SER A 88 -4.42 -5.51 -7.33
N ALA A 89 -5.07 -4.59 -8.05
CA ALA A 89 -4.39 -3.50 -8.74
C ALA A 89 -3.68 -2.55 -7.76
N SER A 90 -4.33 -2.20 -6.63
CA SER A 90 -3.73 -1.39 -5.58
C SER A 90 -2.47 -2.04 -5.01
N THR A 91 -2.56 -3.32 -4.65
CA THR A 91 -1.43 -4.09 -4.11
C THR A 91 -0.29 -4.17 -5.12
N TRP A 92 -0.59 -4.48 -6.38
CA TRP A 92 0.42 -4.53 -7.44
C TRP A 92 1.18 -3.21 -7.61
N ILE A 93 0.45 -2.09 -7.69
CA ILE A 93 1.06 -0.76 -7.83
C ILE A 93 1.90 -0.40 -6.61
N SER A 94 1.44 -0.76 -5.40
CA SER A 94 2.17 -0.54 -4.15
C SER A 94 3.48 -1.30 -4.12
N HIS A 95 3.50 -2.57 -4.53
CA HIS A 95 4.72 -3.37 -4.62
C HIS A 95 5.72 -2.78 -5.61
N ILE A 96 5.28 -2.39 -6.82
CA ILE A 96 6.15 -1.74 -7.80
C ILE A 96 6.76 -0.46 -7.23
N ALA A 97 5.97 0.36 -6.52
CA ALA A 97 6.47 1.58 -5.90
C ALA A 97 7.52 1.28 -4.82
N ALA A 98 7.31 0.24 -4.00
CA ALA A 98 8.25 -0.19 -2.97
C ALA A 98 9.58 -0.64 -3.59
N TYR A 99 9.56 -1.45 -4.65
CA TYR A 99 10.79 -1.88 -5.33
C TYR A 99 11.59 -0.71 -5.91
N HIS A 100 10.95 0.28 -6.52
CA HIS A 100 11.64 1.48 -7.02
C HIS A 100 12.28 2.30 -5.89
N ILE A 101 11.64 2.38 -4.72
CA ILE A 101 12.21 3.06 -3.56
C ILE A 101 13.45 2.31 -3.06
N LEU A 102 13.39 0.98 -2.95
CA LEU A 102 14.51 0.14 -2.53
C LEU A 102 15.70 0.25 -3.52
N GLU A 103 15.42 0.22 -4.82
CA GLU A 103 16.44 0.42 -5.86
C GLU A 103 17.12 1.79 -5.71
N GLY A 104 16.35 2.86 -5.56
CA GLY A 104 16.87 4.20 -5.35
C GLY A 104 17.73 4.31 -4.08
N LEU A 105 17.34 3.61 -3.01
CA LEU A 105 18.10 3.55 -1.76
C LEU A 105 19.43 2.81 -1.96
N ARG A 106 19.42 1.65 -2.63
CA ARG A 106 20.63 0.88 -2.95
C ARG A 106 21.63 1.70 -3.76
N LEU A 107 21.15 2.38 -4.82
CA LEU A 107 22.01 3.23 -5.68
C LEU A 107 22.66 4.37 -4.89
N ARG A 108 21.91 5.06 -4.04
CA ARG A 108 22.43 6.17 -3.22
C ARG A 108 23.43 5.70 -2.16
N LEU A 109 23.20 4.54 -1.55
CA LEU A 109 24.16 3.94 -0.62
C LEU A 109 25.45 3.59 -1.35
N THR A 110 25.37 2.97 -2.52
CA THR A 110 26.54 2.63 -3.35
C THR A 110 27.32 3.91 -3.74
N ASP A 111 26.63 4.96 -4.17
CA ASP A 111 27.28 6.24 -4.53
C ASP A 111 27.97 6.90 -3.33
N ARG A 112 27.39 6.82 -2.13
CA ARG A 112 28.01 7.31 -0.90
C ARG A 112 29.25 6.50 -0.52
N PHE A 113 29.20 5.17 -0.65
CA PHE A 113 30.36 4.32 -0.38
C PHE A 113 31.51 4.59 -1.37
N LEU A 114 31.20 4.80 -2.64
CA LEU A 114 32.21 5.12 -3.66
C LEU A 114 32.87 6.49 -3.44
N LYS A 115 32.16 7.44 -2.82
CA LYS A 115 32.64 8.78 -2.52
C LYS A 115 33.26 8.91 -1.13
N ALA A 116 33.14 7.88 -0.29
CA ALA A 116 33.75 7.87 1.05
C ALA A 116 35.28 7.84 0.93
N PRO A 117 36.04 8.59 1.78
CA PRO A 117 37.49 8.52 1.83
C PRO A 117 37.93 7.09 2.12
N LEU A 118 38.96 6.60 1.40
CA LEU A 118 39.50 5.24 1.54
C LEU A 118 39.84 4.87 3.00
N GLY A 119 40.24 5.82 3.81
CA GLY A 119 40.54 5.60 5.22
C GLY A 119 39.35 5.20 6.09
N ASP A 120 38.14 5.64 5.75
CA ASP A 120 36.90 5.24 6.45
C ASP A 120 36.40 3.86 5.99
N VAL A 121 36.73 3.47 4.76
CA VAL A 121 36.35 2.18 4.18
C VAL A 121 37.28 1.06 4.64
N GLU A 122 38.58 1.34 4.83
CA GLU A 122 39.58 0.38 5.36
C GLU A 122 39.31 -0.04 6.81
N GLY A 123 38.61 0.80 7.59
CA GLY A 123 38.20 0.46 8.98
C GLY A 123 37.05 -0.55 9.07
N HIS A 124 36.32 -0.82 7.98
CA HIS A 124 35.21 -1.76 7.95
C HIS A 124 35.55 -2.93 7.02
N SER A 125 35.35 -4.15 7.49
CA SER A 125 35.59 -5.32 6.65
C SER A 125 34.62 -5.35 5.45
N ILE A 126 35.10 -5.79 4.29
CA ILE A 126 34.25 -5.95 3.07
C ILE A 126 33.01 -6.80 3.38
N GLY A 127 33.08 -7.77 4.31
CA GLY A 127 31.99 -8.57 4.78
C GLY A 127 30.92 -7.79 5.54
N GLU A 128 31.30 -6.78 6.31
CA GLU A 128 30.41 -5.94 7.08
C GLU A 128 29.63 -4.97 6.15
N ILE A 129 30.32 -4.40 5.17
CA ILE A 129 29.68 -3.57 4.12
C ILE A 129 28.68 -4.39 3.31
N LYS A 130 29.04 -5.63 2.94
CA LYS A 130 28.13 -6.56 2.24
C LYS A 130 26.91 -6.90 3.10
N SER A 131 27.09 -7.20 4.39
CA SER A 131 25.99 -7.48 5.33
C SER A 131 25.04 -6.29 5.44
N ILE A 132 25.55 -5.05 5.53
CA ILE A 132 24.73 -3.84 5.58
C ILE A 132 23.95 -3.64 4.28
N MET A 133 24.59 -3.84 3.13
CA MET A 133 23.94 -3.62 1.82
C MET A 133 22.93 -4.71 1.44
N VAL A 134 23.18 -5.95 1.81
CA VAL A 134 22.34 -7.08 1.42
C VAL A 134 21.37 -7.43 2.53
N GLU A 135 21.83 -7.78 3.73
CA GLU A 135 20.95 -8.28 4.80
C GLU A 135 20.06 -7.21 5.41
N LYS A 136 20.57 -5.98 5.65
CA LYS A 136 19.75 -4.93 6.27
C LYS A 136 18.75 -4.33 5.31
N ILE A 137 19.05 -4.28 4.01
CA ILE A 137 18.12 -3.79 3.00
C ILE A 137 17.09 -4.87 2.66
N GLU A 138 17.51 -6.14 2.58
CA GLU A 138 16.62 -7.28 2.32
C GLU A 138 15.65 -7.53 3.49
N ASN A 139 16.08 -7.31 4.73
CA ASN A 139 15.20 -7.34 5.92
C ASN A 139 14.21 -6.16 6.00
N MET A 140 14.31 -5.14 5.15
CA MET A 140 13.30 -4.09 4.97
C MET A 140 12.25 -4.48 3.92
N GLU A 141 12.44 -5.54 3.19
CA GLU A 141 11.46 -6.08 2.25
C GLU A 141 10.36 -6.78 3.08
N PRO A 142 9.09 -6.32 3.03
CA PRO A 142 8.00 -7.01 3.71
C PRO A 142 7.80 -8.39 3.08
N PRO A 143 7.42 -9.38 3.88
CA PRO A 143 7.16 -10.75 3.41
C PRO A 143 6.01 -10.81 2.41
#